data_f6ea3beb3cdfff3ce987e4ee315dce92
#
_entry.id   f6ea3beb3cdfff3ce987e4ee315dce92
#
_cell.length_a   1.000
_cell.length_b   1.000
_cell.length_c   1.000
_cell.angle_alpha   90.00
_cell.angle_beta   90.00
_cell.angle_gamma   90.00
#
_symmetry.space_group_name_H-M   'P 1'
#
loop_
_entity.id
_entity.type
_entity.pdbx_description
1 polymer ?
#
loop_
_entity_poly.entity_id
_entity_poly.type
_entity_poly.pdbx_seq_one_letter_code
_entity_poly.pdbx_strand_id
1 'polypeptide(L)'
;LLDISARMTDDFVEGIFNPYIVDGKAYGMPFDLPVRVIYYNKSALKEIGWTDEQIEALPTQMANGEFTWEQFLDLCKEVQDKGAATWGLTHRPGAGNDFLDVFQTLGGEYYNDEGKLVFDSEGLQRFFQEIYDNANTTKITPQNLTQTTWDTINTMVGDGTAFAYYGPLYSATYVAGAVDKTPEQFAEDVGFAVFPVSEYNDTPFCIAAPQGMGINANTKYPEICKDLFRELYSGDSIDQLAHHADTIFTLSSVKAANEMEDIKTNPILEKVGYMADLSITPPTIEGLNTYTSELYKQIQLLELGQTTPEQAVADMKTQIEINLDADLVEYK
;
A
#
# COMPACT_ATOMS: atom_id res chain seq x y z
N LEU A 1 -12.25 -3.60 -24.50
CA LEU A 1 -10.92 -3.03 -24.74
C LEU A 1 -10.20 -3.77 -25.86
N LEU A 2 -9.19 -3.17 -26.50
CA LEU A 2 -8.34 -3.83 -27.48
C LEU A 2 -7.19 -4.56 -26.78
N ASP A 3 -6.81 -5.71 -27.35
CA ASP A 3 -5.63 -6.45 -26.96
C ASP A 3 -4.35 -5.65 -27.28
N ILE A 4 -3.54 -5.41 -26.25
CA ILE A 4 -2.26 -4.70 -26.32
C ILE A 4 -1.08 -5.55 -25.83
N SER A 5 -1.23 -6.87 -25.78
CA SER A 5 -0.20 -7.81 -25.28
C SER A 5 1.16 -7.64 -25.95
N ALA A 6 1.19 -7.18 -27.21
CA ALA A 6 2.43 -6.85 -27.92
C ALA A 6 3.23 -5.68 -27.26
N ARG A 7 2.67 -4.99 -26.27
CA ARG A 7 3.33 -3.93 -25.50
C ARG A 7 3.96 -4.43 -24.19
N MET A 8 3.69 -5.65 -23.78
CA MET A 8 4.34 -6.27 -22.62
C MET A 8 5.79 -6.61 -23.00
N THR A 9 6.72 -5.81 -22.53
CA THR A 9 8.17 -5.99 -22.75
C THR A 9 8.92 -5.99 -21.43
N ASP A 10 10.19 -6.40 -21.46
CA ASP A 10 11.08 -6.42 -20.28
C ASP A 10 11.47 -5.00 -19.79
N ASP A 11 11.07 -3.95 -20.52
CA ASP A 11 11.28 -2.56 -20.10
C ASP A 11 10.41 -2.15 -18.92
N PHE A 12 9.34 -2.88 -18.67
CA PHE A 12 8.41 -2.65 -17.57
C PHE A 12 8.84 -3.35 -16.27
N VAL A 13 8.39 -2.82 -15.15
CA VAL A 13 8.52 -3.48 -13.83
C VAL A 13 7.80 -4.82 -13.89
N GLU A 14 8.40 -5.84 -13.29
CA GLU A 14 7.86 -7.20 -13.29
C GLU A 14 6.46 -7.24 -12.65
N GLY A 15 5.56 -8.01 -13.24
CA GLY A 15 4.18 -8.18 -12.76
C GLY A 15 3.27 -6.96 -12.95
N ILE A 16 3.76 -5.81 -13.40
CA ILE A 16 2.97 -4.55 -13.49
C ILE A 16 1.71 -4.68 -14.34
N PHE A 17 1.69 -5.62 -15.29
CA PHE A 17 0.53 -5.89 -16.15
C PHE A 17 -0.51 -6.82 -15.51
N ASN A 18 -0.23 -7.48 -14.38
CA ASN A 18 -1.12 -8.47 -13.78
C ASN A 18 -2.59 -8.01 -13.65
N PRO A 19 -2.88 -6.76 -13.22
CA PRO A 19 -4.27 -6.29 -13.09
C PRO A 19 -4.98 -6.10 -14.44
N TYR A 20 -4.26 -6.17 -15.56
CA TYR A 20 -4.79 -5.89 -16.90
C TYR A 20 -4.84 -7.12 -17.78
N ILE A 21 -4.45 -8.29 -17.24
CA ILE A 21 -4.46 -9.56 -17.98
C ILE A 21 -5.81 -10.26 -17.78
N VAL A 22 -6.45 -10.58 -18.90
CA VAL A 22 -7.67 -11.40 -18.96
C VAL A 22 -7.46 -12.45 -20.03
N ASP A 23 -7.64 -13.73 -19.70
CA ASP A 23 -7.44 -14.86 -20.61
C ASP A 23 -6.06 -14.82 -21.33
N GLY A 24 -5.01 -14.45 -20.58
CA GLY A 24 -3.63 -14.38 -21.08
C GLY A 24 -3.33 -13.19 -22.00
N LYS A 25 -4.23 -12.21 -22.10
CA LYS A 25 -4.06 -11.01 -22.92
C LYS A 25 -4.12 -9.74 -22.07
N ALA A 26 -3.25 -8.77 -22.38
CA ALA A 26 -3.26 -7.48 -21.74
C ALA A 26 -4.23 -6.51 -22.42
N TYR A 27 -5.05 -5.84 -21.66
CA TYR A 27 -6.05 -4.87 -22.10
C TYR A 27 -5.86 -3.47 -21.50
N GLY A 28 -4.89 -3.28 -20.63
CA GLY A 28 -4.52 -2.01 -20.04
C GLY A 28 -3.01 -1.79 -20.08
N MET A 29 -2.61 -0.54 -20.28
CA MET A 29 -1.23 -0.07 -20.28
C MET A 29 -0.97 0.65 -18.96
N PRO A 30 -0.18 0.08 -18.04
CA PRO A 30 0.14 0.71 -16.76
C PRO A 30 1.05 1.91 -16.97
N PHE A 31 0.84 3.02 -16.26
CA PHE A 31 1.71 4.20 -16.39
C PHE A 31 2.43 4.58 -15.08
N ASP A 32 1.99 4.08 -13.95
CA ASP A 32 2.60 4.30 -12.63
C ASP A 32 2.80 2.99 -11.86
N LEU A 33 3.57 3.08 -10.78
CA LEU A 33 3.79 2.03 -9.80
C LEU A 33 3.54 2.61 -8.40
N PRO A 34 2.27 2.81 -8.01
CA PRO A 34 1.91 3.41 -6.72
C PRO A 34 2.09 2.41 -5.59
N VAL A 35 3.31 2.29 -5.08
CA VAL A 35 3.65 1.44 -3.95
C VAL A 35 2.98 1.92 -2.68
N ARG A 36 2.59 1.01 -1.79
CA ARG A 36 2.17 1.31 -0.43
C ARG A 36 3.33 1.09 0.51
N VAL A 37 3.45 2.00 1.46
CA VAL A 37 4.61 2.11 2.33
C VAL A 37 4.18 2.40 3.77
N ILE A 38 5.08 2.14 4.70
CA ILE A 38 4.99 2.62 6.07
C ILE A 38 5.66 3.99 6.13
N TYR A 39 4.95 5.00 6.64
CA TYR A 39 5.46 6.31 7.01
C TYR A 39 5.81 6.28 8.49
N TYR A 40 6.94 6.89 8.89
CA TYR A 40 7.30 7.05 10.29
C TYR A 40 7.95 8.41 10.55
N ASN A 41 7.66 9.00 11.71
CA ASN A 41 8.19 10.31 12.11
C ASN A 41 9.61 10.16 12.67
N LYS A 42 10.62 10.72 11.97
CA LYS A 42 12.02 10.67 12.37
C LYS A 42 12.31 11.51 13.62
N SER A 43 11.60 12.63 13.78
CA SER A 43 11.77 13.50 14.94
C SER A 43 11.30 12.82 16.22
N ALA A 44 10.22 12.04 16.17
CA ALA A 44 9.75 11.25 17.30
C ALA A 44 10.79 10.17 17.71
N LEU A 45 11.46 9.54 16.74
CA LEU A 45 12.55 8.59 17.02
C LEU A 45 13.75 9.26 17.70
N LYS A 46 14.13 10.45 17.25
CA LYS A 46 15.19 11.24 17.92
C LYS A 46 14.81 11.60 19.36
N GLU A 47 13.56 11.96 19.60
CA GLU A 47 13.07 12.32 20.94
C GLU A 47 13.15 11.14 21.91
N ILE A 48 12.93 9.91 21.43
CA ILE A 48 13.08 8.72 22.25
C ILE A 48 14.51 8.20 22.37
N GLY A 49 15.47 8.87 21.72
CA GLY A 49 16.91 8.62 21.86
C GLY A 49 17.56 7.84 20.72
N TRP A 50 16.90 7.65 19.57
CA TRP A 50 17.54 7.05 18.40
C TRP A 50 18.55 8.00 17.76
N THR A 51 19.66 7.45 17.29
CA THR A 51 20.65 8.23 16.50
C THR A 51 20.20 8.37 15.05
N ASP A 52 20.79 9.34 14.33
CA ASP A 52 20.51 9.51 12.90
C ASP A 52 20.84 8.24 12.10
N GLU A 53 21.93 7.55 12.46
CA GLU A 53 22.34 6.30 11.81
C GLU A 53 21.29 5.18 12.00
N GLN A 54 20.71 5.07 13.19
CA GLN A 54 19.66 4.09 13.46
C GLN A 54 18.38 4.38 12.67
N ILE A 55 18.00 5.66 12.59
CA ILE A 55 16.82 6.12 11.86
C ILE A 55 16.97 5.87 10.36
N GLU A 56 18.13 6.22 9.79
CA GLU A 56 18.38 6.02 8.36
C GLU A 56 18.59 4.53 7.99
N ALA A 57 19.00 3.68 8.94
CA ALA A 57 19.11 2.24 8.73
C ALA A 57 17.77 1.48 8.76
N LEU A 58 16.74 2.03 9.40
CA LEU A 58 15.45 1.35 9.63
C LEU A 58 14.79 0.83 8.34
N PRO A 59 14.66 1.61 7.25
CA PRO A 59 14.08 1.10 5.99
C PRO A 59 14.85 -0.08 5.40
N THR A 60 16.19 -0.04 5.49
CA THR A 60 17.05 -1.14 5.02
C THR A 60 16.89 -2.39 5.88
N GLN A 61 16.80 -2.23 7.20
CA GLN A 61 16.57 -3.35 8.11
C GLN A 61 15.21 -4.01 7.87
N MET A 62 14.16 -3.22 7.63
CA MET A 62 12.84 -3.75 7.25
C MET A 62 12.89 -4.48 5.90
N ALA A 63 13.57 -3.91 4.90
CA ALA A 63 13.70 -4.51 3.58
C ALA A 63 14.54 -5.81 3.57
N ASN A 64 15.47 -5.96 4.52
CA ASN A 64 16.30 -7.16 4.67
C ASN A 64 15.73 -8.20 5.63
N GLY A 65 14.57 -7.95 6.26
CA GLY A 65 13.99 -8.83 7.25
C GLY A 65 14.69 -8.83 8.61
N GLU A 66 15.52 -7.81 8.88
CA GLU A 66 16.24 -7.63 10.15
C GLU A 66 15.40 -6.90 11.22
N PHE A 67 14.31 -6.26 10.80
CA PHE A 67 13.36 -5.58 11.67
C PHE A 67 11.95 -6.03 11.28
N THR A 68 11.22 -6.63 12.23
CA THR A 68 9.93 -7.29 11.97
C THR A 68 8.72 -6.38 12.21
N TRP A 69 7.55 -6.82 11.77
CA TRP A 69 6.28 -6.13 12.01
C TRP A 69 5.97 -6.00 13.51
N GLU A 70 6.22 -7.05 14.28
CA GLU A 70 6.01 -7.04 15.72
C GLU A 70 6.92 -6.02 16.41
N GLN A 71 8.20 -5.96 16.01
CA GLN A 71 9.15 -4.93 16.49
C GLN A 71 8.71 -3.52 16.09
N PHE A 72 8.08 -3.37 14.92
CA PHE A 72 7.53 -2.09 14.50
C PHE A 72 6.34 -1.66 15.37
N LEU A 73 5.43 -2.57 15.71
CA LEU A 73 4.32 -2.27 16.63
C LEU A 73 4.82 -1.96 18.05
N ASP A 74 5.85 -2.67 18.53
CA ASP A 74 6.52 -2.36 19.81
C ASP A 74 7.15 -0.96 19.77
N LEU A 75 7.76 -0.58 18.66
CA LEU A 75 8.31 0.77 18.47
C LEU A 75 7.20 1.84 18.47
N CYS A 76 6.08 1.58 17.80
CA CYS A 76 4.90 2.46 17.85
C CYS A 76 4.44 2.69 19.29
N LYS A 77 4.40 1.62 20.08
CA LYS A 77 4.03 1.69 21.50
C LYS A 77 5.06 2.45 22.32
N GLU A 78 6.36 2.19 22.11
CA GLU A 78 7.44 2.88 22.82
C GLU A 78 7.41 4.39 22.57
N VAL A 79 7.23 4.81 21.31
CA VAL A 79 7.14 6.24 20.94
C VAL A 79 5.98 6.91 21.64
N GLN A 80 4.82 6.26 21.65
CA GLN A 80 3.62 6.76 22.36
C GLN A 80 3.83 6.83 23.87
N ASP A 81 4.37 5.78 24.48
CA ASP A 81 4.55 5.71 25.95
C ASP A 81 5.58 6.73 26.46
N LYS A 82 6.57 7.09 25.62
CA LYS A 82 7.53 8.15 25.92
C LYS A 82 7.00 9.56 25.64
N GLY A 83 5.80 9.66 25.06
CA GLY A 83 5.12 10.93 24.77
C GLY A 83 5.66 11.67 23.54
N ALA A 84 6.48 11.01 22.69
CA ALA A 84 7.01 11.61 21.47
C ALA A 84 5.95 11.66 20.33
N ALA A 85 4.86 10.91 20.44
CA ALA A 85 3.65 11.07 19.65
C ALA A 85 2.41 10.76 20.51
N THR A 86 1.25 11.30 20.12
CA THR A 86 -0.02 10.98 20.79
C THR A 86 -0.50 9.57 20.46
N TRP A 87 -0.29 9.17 19.21
CA TRP A 87 -0.67 7.86 18.68
C TRP A 87 0.52 7.16 18.05
N GLY A 88 0.69 5.88 18.37
CA GLY A 88 1.75 5.07 17.77
C GLY A 88 1.52 4.79 16.31
N LEU A 89 0.27 4.53 15.91
CA LEU A 89 -0.08 4.12 14.55
C LEU A 89 -1.40 4.73 14.10
N THR A 90 -1.51 5.10 12.85
CA THR A 90 -2.78 5.41 12.19
C THR A 90 -2.90 4.67 10.85
N HIS A 91 -4.11 4.64 10.31
CA HIS A 91 -4.41 4.12 9.00
C HIS A 91 -5.54 4.93 8.33
N ARG A 92 -5.92 4.53 7.12
CA ARG A 92 -6.99 5.19 6.35
C ARG A 92 -8.34 5.16 7.06
N PRO A 93 -9.17 6.21 6.89
CA PRO A 93 -10.49 6.29 7.52
C PRO A 93 -11.61 5.62 6.71
N GLY A 94 -11.28 4.90 5.65
CA GLY A 94 -12.26 4.29 4.73
C GLY A 94 -11.80 2.93 4.20
N ALA A 95 -12.69 2.18 3.57
CA ALA A 95 -12.37 0.92 2.91
C ALA A 95 -11.24 1.08 1.89
N GLY A 96 -10.36 0.10 1.79
CA GLY A 96 -9.28 0.10 0.80
C GLY A 96 -8.25 -0.99 1.01
N ASN A 97 -7.35 -1.09 0.03
CA ASN A 97 -6.42 -2.19 -0.07
C ASN A 97 -5.25 -2.12 0.95
N ASP A 98 -5.06 -0.99 1.63
CA ASP A 98 -3.98 -0.82 2.61
C ASP A 98 -4.12 -1.82 3.79
N PHE A 99 -5.34 -2.25 4.10
CA PHE A 99 -5.58 -3.29 5.09
C PHE A 99 -5.16 -4.68 4.61
N LEU A 100 -5.15 -4.91 3.28
CA LEU A 100 -4.65 -6.16 2.71
C LEU A 100 -3.13 -6.27 2.82
N ASP A 101 -2.40 -5.15 2.84
CA ASP A 101 -0.97 -5.13 3.09
C ASP A 101 -0.66 -5.68 4.50
N VAL A 102 -1.36 -5.19 5.52
CA VAL A 102 -1.23 -5.71 6.90
C VAL A 102 -1.71 -7.16 7.00
N PHE A 103 -2.84 -7.50 6.37
CA PHE A 103 -3.35 -8.85 6.33
C PHE A 103 -2.32 -9.84 5.75
N GLN A 104 -1.67 -9.47 4.65
CA GLN A 104 -0.62 -10.28 4.02
C GLN A 104 0.67 -10.32 4.86
N THR A 105 1.04 -9.22 5.52
CA THR A 105 2.16 -9.21 6.50
C THR A 105 1.94 -10.23 7.60
N LEU A 106 0.69 -10.43 8.05
CA LEU A 106 0.31 -11.45 9.03
C LEU A 106 0.08 -12.85 8.43
N GLY A 107 0.59 -13.10 7.23
CA GLY A 107 0.50 -14.38 6.53
C GLY A 107 -0.90 -14.72 6.04
N GLY A 108 -1.79 -13.73 5.91
CA GLY A 108 -3.12 -13.92 5.34
C GLY A 108 -3.09 -13.95 3.82
N GLU A 109 -3.90 -14.81 3.24
CA GLU A 109 -4.07 -14.93 1.80
C GLU A 109 -5.46 -14.46 1.38
N TYR A 110 -5.55 -13.55 0.40
CA TYR A 110 -6.83 -13.10 -0.15
C TYR A 110 -7.04 -13.46 -1.62
N TYR A 111 -6.04 -14.07 -2.25
CA TYR A 111 -6.14 -14.69 -3.57
C TYR A 111 -5.12 -15.84 -3.70
N ASN A 112 -5.42 -16.78 -4.58
CA ASN A 112 -4.54 -17.90 -4.89
C ASN A 112 -3.79 -17.68 -6.22
N ASP A 113 -2.95 -18.62 -6.61
CA ASP A 113 -2.14 -18.58 -7.84
C ASP A 113 -2.99 -18.51 -9.13
N GLU A 114 -4.26 -18.92 -9.07
CA GLU A 114 -5.21 -18.81 -10.18
C GLU A 114 -5.91 -17.43 -10.23
N GLY A 115 -5.62 -16.53 -9.27
CA GLY A 115 -6.27 -15.22 -9.12
C GLY A 115 -7.69 -15.30 -8.55
N LYS A 116 -8.07 -16.42 -7.97
CA LYS A 116 -9.36 -16.60 -7.31
C LYS A 116 -9.30 -16.04 -5.88
N LEU A 117 -10.40 -15.41 -5.45
CA LEU A 117 -10.53 -14.88 -4.09
C LEU A 117 -10.40 -16.01 -3.04
N VAL A 118 -9.64 -15.78 -1.99
CA VAL A 118 -9.47 -16.69 -0.85
C VAL A 118 -10.09 -16.08 0.41
N PHE A 119 -10.91 -16.86 1.11
CA PHE A 119 -11.34 -16.56 2.46
C PHE A 119 -10.50 -17.38 3.44
N ASP A 120 -9.38 -16.81 3.88
CA ASP A 120 -8.46 -17.40 4.83
C ASP A 120 -8.92 -17.10 6.27
N SER A 121 -9.60 -18.06 6.90
CA SER A 121 -10.18 -17.87 8.23
C SER A 121 -9.12 -17.65 9.32
N GLU A 122 -7.98 -18.35 9.24
CA GLU A 122 -6.91 -18.22 10.24
C GLU A 122 -6.14 -16.91 10.07
N GLY A 123 -5.85 -16.51 8.82
CA GLY A 123 -5.25 -15.22 8.51
C GLY A 123 -6.13 -14.05 8.95
N LEU A 124 -7.45 -14.13 8.67
CA LEU A 124 -8.42 -13.12 9.13
C LEU A 124 -8.48 -13.05 10.66
N GLN A 125 -8.41 -14.20 11.35
CA GLN A 125 -8.39 -14.22 12.82
C GLN A 125 -7.19 -13.45 13.37
N ARG A 126 -5.98 -13.67 12.82
CA ARG A 126 -4.76 -12.96 13.22
C ARG A 126 -4.88 -11.46 12.94
N PHE A 127 -5.32 -11.11 11.74
CA PHE A 127 -5.49 -9.71 11.33
C PHE A 127 -6.53 -8.97 12.21
N PHE A 128 -7.69 -9.56 12.45
CA PHE A 128 -8.73 -8.95 13.29
C PHE A 128 -8.30 -8.86 14.76
N GLN A 129 -7.53 -9.83 15.25
CA GLN A 129 -6.94 -9.76 16.58
C GLN A 129 -6.01 -8.55 16.70
N GLU A 130 -5.14 -8.33 15.71
CA GLU A 130 -4.24 -7.19 15.71
C GLU A 130 -4.99 -5.86 15.66
N ILE A 131 -5.98 -5.72 14.78
CA ILE A 131 -6.82 -4.50 14.71
C ILE A 131 -7.49 -4.24 16.07
N TYR A 132 -8.06 -5.27 16.69
CA TYR A 132 -8.67 -5.15 18.01
C TYR A 132 -7.67 -4.73 19.07
N ASP A 133 -6.50 -5.36 19.10
CA ASP A 133 -5.46 -5.09 20.10
C ASP A 133 -4.87 -3.69 19.94
N ASN A 134 -4.62 -3.25 18.72
CA ASN A 134 -4.09 -1.91 18.43
C ASN A 134 -5.04 -0.81 18.93
N ALA A 135 -6.35 -1.00 18.86
CA ALA A 135 -7.34 -0.01 19.29
C ALA A 135 -7.76 -0.15 20.76
N ASN A 136 -7.85 -1.38 21.31
CA ASN A 136 -8.50 -1.61 22.60
C ASN A 136 -7.52 -2.08 23.69
N THR A 137 -6.47 -2.83 23.36
CA THR A 137 -5.53 -3.40 24.31
C THR A 137 -4.29 -2.52 24.46
N THR A 138 -3.50 -2.37 23.40
CA THR A 138 -2.28 -1.54 23.37
C THR A 138 -2.60 -0.06 23.22
N LYS A 139 -3.72 0.24 22.57
CA LYS A 139 -4.24 1.60 22.32
C LYS A 139 -3.25 2.48 21.57
N ILE A 140 -2.51 1.89 20.63
CA ILE A 140 -1.61 2.64 19.77
C ILE A 140 -2.35 3.33 18.62
N THR A 141 -3.59 2.90 18.31
CA THR A 141 -4.48 3.56 17.36
C THR A 141 -5.71 4.16 18.04
N PRO A 142 -6.26 5.29 17.54
CA PRO A 142 -7.54 5.81 18.01
C PRO A 142 -8.68 4.82 17.77
N GLN A 143 -9.55 4.60 18.76
CA GLN A 143 -10.72 3.71 18.65
C GLN A 143 -11.76 4.16 17.60
N ASN A 144 -11.76 5.42 17.19
CA ASN A 144 -12.73 5.97 16.26
C ASN A 144 -12.09 6.39 14.93
N LEU A 145 -10.97 5.81 14.56
CA LEU A 145 -10.19 6.19 13.40
C LEU A 145 -11.00 6.06 12.11
N THR A 146 -11.78 5.00 11.97
CA THR A 146 -12.72 4.79 10.86
C THR A 146 -13.91 5.75 10.81
N GLN A 147 -14.09 6.60 11.83
CA GLN A 147 -15.10 7.65 11.87
C GLN A 147 -14.52 9.05 11.63
N THR A 148 -13.22 9.15 11.38
CA THR A 148 -12.54 10.42 11.13
C THR A 148 -12.50 10.77 9.64
N THR A 149 -11.82 11.85 9.28
CA THR A 149 -11.69 12.31 7.89
C THR A 149 -10.27 12.14 7.38
N TRP A 150 -10.10 12.13 6.06
CA TRP A 150 -8.78 12.16 5.43
C TRP A 150 -7.95 13.35 5.88
N ASP A 151 -8.56 14.54 5.98
CA ASP A 151 -7.86 15.76 6.43
C ASP A 151 -7.30 15.58 7.85
N THR A 152 -8.07 14.93 8.74
CA THR A 152 -7.60 14.64 10.10
C THR A 152 -6.42 13.67 10.08
N ILE A 153 -6.49 12.58 9.31
CA ILE A 153 -5.38 11.62 9.19
C ILE A 153 -4.14 12.30 8.62
N ASN A 154 -4.29 13.03 7.51
CA ASN A 154 -3.18 13.74 6.89
C ASN A 154 -2.50 14.72 7.86
N THR A 155 -3.30 15.46 8.65
CA THR A 155 -2.78 16.36 9.67
C THR A 155 -2.03 15.61 10.76
N MET A 156 -2.60 14.52 11.30
CA MET A 156 -1.96 13.71 12.36
C MET A 156 -0.61 13.12 11.93
N VAL A 157 -0.51 12.70 10.67
CA VAL A 157 0.75 12.18 10.12
C VAL A 157 1.74 13.31 9.86
N GLY A 158 1.26 14.42 9.29
CA GLY A 158 2.09 15.56 8.90
C GLY A 158 2.68 16.36 10.06
N ASP A 159 1.95 16.51 11.17
CA ASP A 159 2.36 17.24 12.36
C ASP A 159 3.03 16.36 13.43
N GLY A 160 3.09 15.04 13.22
CA GLY A 160 3.69 14.09 14.16
C GLY A 160 2.80 13.69 15.33
N THR A 161 1.52 14.09 15.35
CA THR A 161 0.54 13.59 16.33
C THR A 161 0.44 12.07 16.28
N ALA A 162 0.57 11.46 15.09
CA ALA A 162 0.78 10.05 14.88
C ALA A 162 2.24 9.78 14.50
N PHE A 163 2.86 8.79 15.17
CA PHE A 163 4.22 8.36 14.84
C PHE A 163 4.28 7.69 13.49
N ALA A 164 3.34 6.80 13.20
CA ALA A 164 3.36 6.00 11.97
C ALA A 164 2.00 5.96 11.28
N TYR A 165 2.07 5.72 9.98
CA TYR A 165 0.93 5.54 9.08
C TYR A 165 1.32 4.54 7.99
N TYR A 166 0.39 3.72 7.52
CA TYR A 166 0.60 2.92 6.32
C TYR A 166 -0.41 3.28 5.24
N GLY A 167 0.08 3.43 4.03
CA GLY A 167 -0.74 3.85 2.90
C GLY A 167 0.08 4.11 1.63
N PRO A 168 -0.56 4.56 0.54
CA PRO A 168 0.11 4.78 -0.72
C PRO A 168 1.11 5.94 -0.65
N LEU A 169 2.25 5.78 -1.32
CA LEU A 169 3.33 6.78 -1.32
C LEU A 169 2.87 8.15 -1.82
N TYR A 170 1.97 8.22 -2.80
CA TYR A 170 1.42 9.48 -3.29
C TYR A 170 0.64 10.29 -2.22
N SER A 171 0.25 9.65 -1.11
CA SER A 171 -0.36 10.38 0.01
C SER A 171 0.58 11.40 0.64
N ALA A 172 1.90 11.28 0.44
CA ALA A 172 2.89 12.25 0.91
C ALA A 172 2.56 13.70 0.48
N THR A 173 2.02 13.90 -0.73
CA THR A 173 1.57 15.20 -1.22
C THR A 173 0.45 15.79 -0.36
N TYR A 174 -0.55 14.97 -0.03
CA TYR A 174 -1.70 15.39 0.78
C TYR A 174 -1.31 15.63 2.23
N VAL A 175 -0.44 14.77 2.77
CA VAL A 175 0.07 14.88 4.15
C VAL A 175 0.93 16.13 4.30
N ALA A 176 1.87 16.39 3.41
CA ALA A 176 2.69 17.60 3.43
C ALA A 176 1.82 18.87 3.30
N GLY A 177 0.86 18.86 2.37
CA GLY A 177 -0.08 19.99 2.17
C GLY A 177 -0.98 20.27 3.37
N ALA A 178 -1.37 19.25 4.15
CA ALA A 178 -2.20 19.40 5.34
C ALA A 178 -1.52 20.20 6.47
N VAL A 179 -0.19 20.30 6.44
CA VAL A 179 0.64 20.98 7.45
C VAL A 179 1.50 22.10 6.85
N ASP A 180 1.13 22.59 5.67
CA ASP A 180 1.82 23.69 4.97
C ASP A 180 3.32 23.46 4.75
N LYS A 181 3.75 22.17 4.57
CA LYS A 181 5.13 21.79 4.23
C LYS A 181 5.28 21.56 2.73
N THR A 182 6.48 21.85 2.22
CA THR A 182 6.88 21.31 0.91
C THR A 182 7.22 19.82 1.03
N PRO A 183 7.22 19.07 -0.10
CA PRO A 183 7.64 17.67 -0.08
C PRO A 183 9.04 17.46 0.49
N GLU A 184 9.98 18.37 0.21
CA GLU A 184 11.34 18.33 0.74
C GLU A 184 11.35 18.46 2.27
N GLN A 185 10.62 19.45 2.80
CA GLN A 185 10.48 19.65 4.26
C GLN A 185 9.81 18.44 4.91
N PHE A 186 8.82 17.85 4.25
CA PHE A 186 8.16 16.66 4.73
C PHE A 186 9.12 15.45 4.77
N ALA A 187 9.95 15.27 3.75
CA ALA A 187 10.93 14.19 3.67
C ALA A 187 12.09 14.33 4.69
N GLU A 188 12.34 15.54 5.22
CA GLU A 188 13.27 15.73 6.34
C GLU A 188 12.74 15.11 7.64
N ASP A 189 11.43 15.21 7.88
CA ASP A 189 10.79 14.78 9.12
C ASP A 189 10.24 13.36 9.08
N VAL A 190 9.96 12.81 7.88
CA VAL A 190 9.29 11.53 7.68
C VAL A 190 10.18 10.56 6.90
N GLY A 191 10.25 9.34 7.37
CA GLY A 191 10.85 8.22 6.67
C GLY A 191 9.80 7.30 6.04
N PHE A 192 10.25 6.47 5.10
CA PHE A 192 9.43 5.53 4.35
C PHE A 192 10.06 4.14 4.37
N ALA A 193 9.26 3.11 4.60
CA ALA A 193 9.73 1.72 4.60
C ALA A 193 8.71 0.80 3.93
N VAL A 194 9.16 -0.37 3.48
CA VAL A 194 8.31 -1.47 3.04
C VAL A 194 7.61 -2.14 4.24
N PHE A 195 6.57 -2.93 3.99
CA PHE A 195 6.04 -3.84 4.99
C PHE A 195 7.09 -4.92 5.28
N PRO A 196 7.52 -5.06 6.55
CA PRO A 196 8.60 -5.97 6.92
C PRO A 196 8.09 -7.42 7.04
N VAL A 197 9.01 -8.32 7.28
CA VAL A 197 8.72 -9.69 7.68
C VAL A 197 7.95 -9.73 9.02
N SER A 198 7.27 -10.84 9.30
CA SER A 198 6.60 -11.13 10.58
C SER A 198 6.82 -12.59 10.98
N GLU A 199 6.24 -13.01 12.11
CA GLU A 199 6.18 -14.43 12.49
C GLU A 199 5.49 -15.31 11.43
N TYR A 200 4.67 -14.73 10.55
CA TYR A 200 3.82 -15.42 9.58
C TYR A 200 4.21 -15.19 8.13
N ASN A 201 5.09 -14.24 7.86
CA ASN A 201 5.58 -13.91 6.53
C ASN A 201 7.07 -13.58 6.57
N ASP A 202 7.89 -14.35 5.86
CA ASP A 202 9.35 -14.23 5.83
C ASP A 202 9.89 -13.33 4.71
N THR A 203 9.01 -12.71 3.93
CA THR A 203 9.38 -11.88 2.78
C THR A 203 8.87 -10.45 2.95
N PRO A 204 9.75 -9.44 3.01
CA PRO A 204 9.32 -8.04 3.00
C PRO A 204 8.77 -7.68 1.63
N PHE A 205 7.76 -6.82 1.58
CA PHE A 205 7.09 -6.45 0.34
C PHE A 205 6.42 -5.08 0.41
N CYS A 206 5.99 -4.59 -0.74
CA CYS A 206 4.96 -3.56 -0.85
C CYS A 206 3.96 -3.95 -1.94
N ILE A 207 2.68 -3.68 -1.74
CA ILE A 207 1.69 -3.90 -2.79
C ILE A 207 1.59 -2.65 -3.66
N ALA A 208 1.66 -2.84 -4.97
CA ALA A 208 1.40 -1.81 -5.97
C ALA A 208 0.03 -2.04 -6.62
N ALA A 209 -0.72 -0.96 -6.84
CA ALA A 209 -1.99 -1.00 -7.56
C ALA A 209 -1.93 0.01 -8.72
N PRO A 210 -1.26 -0.35 -9.82
CA PRO A 210 -0.98 0.57 -10.92
C PRO A 210 -2.25 1.10 -11.56
N GLN A 211 -2.22 2.37 -11.95
CA GLN A 211 -3.22 2.94 -12.83
C GLN A 211 -2.84 2.68 -14.28
N GLY A 212 -3.83 2.48 -15.13
CA GLY A 212 -3.58 2.15 -16.52
C GLY A 212 -4.61 2.72 -17.48
N MET A 213 -4.22 2.76 -18.74
CA MET A 213 -5.06 3.21 -19.84
C MET A 213 -5.41 2.04 -20.75
N GLY A 214 -6.67 1.94 -21.16
CA GLY A 214 -7.14 0.95 -22.14
C GLY A 214 -7.58 1.62 -23.44
N ILE A 215 -7.46 0.91 -24.56
CA ILE A 215 -7.95 1.36 -25.85
C ILE A 215 -9.39 0.84 -26.03
N ASN A 216 -10.34 1.75 -26.30
CA ASN A 216 -11.70 1.37 -26.59
C ASN A 216 -11.79 0.47 -27.83
N ALA A 217 -12.40 -0.70 -27.72
CA ALA A 217 -12.54 -1.64 -28.82
C ALA A 217 -13.31 -1.08 -30.03
N ASN A 218 -14.20 -0.09 -29.80
CA ASN A 218 -14.99 0.56 -30.85
C ASN A 218 -14.32 1.81 -31.43
N THR A 219 -13.02 2.07 -31.14
CA THR A 219 -12.30 3.20 -31.74
C THR A 219 -12.27 3.07 -33.28
N LYS A 220 -12.38 4.20 -33.96
CA LYS A 220 -12.21 4.27 -35.44
C LYS A 220 -10.74 4.21 -35.86
N TYR A 221 -9.80 4.35 -34.89
CA TYR A 221 -8.37 4.49 -35.16
C TYR A 221 -7.54 3.56 -34.28
N PRO A 222 -7.76 2.22 -34.32
CA PRO A 222 -7.10 1.27 -33.42
C PRO A 222 -5.57 1.30 -33.54
N GLU A 223 -5.04 1.36 -34.76
CA GLU A 223 -3.59 1.35 -34.97
C GLU A 223 -2.94 2.66 -34.51
N ILE A 224 -3.59 3.80 -34.71
CA ILE A 224 -3.09 5.09 -34.19
C ILE A 224 -3.03 5.06 -32.65
N CYS A 225 -4.05 4.50 -31.98
CA CYS A 225 -4.04 4.36 -30.53
C CYS A 225 -2.93 3.43 -30.03
N LYS A 226 -2.68 2.32 -30.73
CA LYS A 226 -1.57 1.41 -30.42
C LYS A 226 -0.20 2.05 -30.65
N ASP A 227 -0.07 2.82 -31.73
CA ASP A 227 1.17 3.56 -32.00
C ASP A 227 1.39 4.65 -30.95
N LEU A 228 0.35 5.35 -30.51
CA LEU A 228 0.44 6.31 -29.42
C LEU A 228 0.94 5.65 -28.13
N PHE A 229 0.42 4.47 -27.77
CA PHE A 229 0.92 3.73 -26.60
C PHE A 229 2.40 3.37 -26.74
N ARG A 230 2.85 2.99 -27.94
CA ARG A 230 4.26 2.74 -28.18
C ARG A 230 5.11 4.00 -27.95
N GLU A 231 4.70 5.13 -28.48
CA GLU A 231 5.44 6.39 -28.36
C GLU A 231 5.47 6.92 -26.91
N LEU A 232 4.35 6.80 -26.16
CA LEU A 232 4.27 7.25 -24.78
C LEU A 232 5.18 6.49 -23.81
N TYR A 233 5.60 5.26 -24.16
CA TYR A 233 6.38 4.37 -23.29
C TYR A 233 7.77 4.04 -23.88
N SER A 234 8.27 4.85 -24.77
CA SER A 234 9.59 4.63 -25.41
C SER A 234 10.28 5.94 -25.79
N GLY A 235 11.57 5.85 -26.04
CA GLY A 235 12.38 6.97 -26.55
C GLY A 235 12.32 8.20 -25.65
N ASP A 236 12.11 9.37 -26.25
CA ASP A 236 12.08 10.67 -25.56
C ASP A 236 10.89 10.81 -24.60
N SER A 237 9.87 9.93 -24.68
CA SER A 237 8.74 9.96 -23.75
C SER A 237 9.06 9.38 -22.38
N ILE A 238 10.18 8.69 -22.21
CA ILE A 238 10.64 8.18 -20.90
C ILE A 238 10.85 9.33 -19.90
N ASP A 239 11.39 10.48 -20.37
CA ASP A 239 11.55 11.67 -19.53
C ASP A 239 10.18 12.18 -19.02
N GLN A 240 9.14 12.10 -19.87
CA GLN A 240 7.79 12.52 -19.47
C GLN A 240 7.17 11.59 -18.44
N LEU A 241 7.45 10.29 -18.51
CA LEU A 241 7.02 9.32 -17.50
C LEU A 241 7.73 9.55 -16.16
N ALA A 242 9.04 9.83 -16.19
CA ALA A 242 9.81 10.18 -15.01
C ALA A 242 9.28 11.48 -14.36
N HIS A 243 9.07 12.52 -15.15
CA HIS A 243 8.52 13.79 -14.67
C HIS A 243 7.10 13.64 -14.12
N HIS A 244 6.25 12.82 -14.73
CA HIS A 244 4.93 12.49 -14.18
C HIS A 244 5.05 11.81 -12.81
N ALA A 245 5.89 10.78 -12.72
CA ALA A 245 6.13 10.05 -11.47
C ALA A 245 6.66 10.97 -10.36
N ASP A 246 7.62 11.85 -10.67
CA ASP A 246 8.12 12.90 -9.77
C ASP A 246 7.00 13.81 -9.26
N THR A 247 6.13 14.29 -10.15
CA THR A 247 5.07 15.24 -9.80
C THR A 247 4.02 14.67 -8.86
N ILE A 248 3.70 13.37 -8.96
CA ILE A 248 2.66 12.71 -8.14
C ILE A 248 3.22 11.81 -7.05
N PHE A 249 4.53 11.83 -6.80
CA PHE A 249 5.21 10.98 -5.82
C PHE A 249 4.85 9.50 -5.95
N THR A 250 5.08 8.93 -7.13
CA THR A 250 4.97 7.50 -7.41
C THR A 250 6.20 7.05 -8.17
N LEU A 251 6.46 5.74 -8.20
CA LEU A 251 7.42 5.19 -9.14
C LEU A 251 6.76 5.02 -10.52
N SER A 252 7.55 4.93 -11.57
CA SER A 252 7.07 4.65 -12.93
C SER A 252 6.91 3.15 -13.14
N SER A 253 5.95 2.78 -13.99
CA SER A 253 5.82 1.41 -14.50
C SER A 253 6.99 0.99 -15.40
N VAL A 254 7.76 1.94 -15.92
CA VAL A 254 8.90 1.71 -16.82
C VAL A 254 10.21 1.84 -16.07
N LYS A 255 11.04 0.77 -16.08
CA LYS A 255 12.31 0.71 -15.36
C LYS A 255 13.23 1.88 -15.67
N ALA A 256 13.38 2.21 -16.96
CA ALA A 256 14.27 3.30 -17.39
C ALA A 256 13.85 4.68 -16.84
N ALA A 257 12.55 4.92 -16.66
CA ALA A 257 12.07 6.17 -16.06
C ALA A 257 12.47 6.31 -14.59
N ASN A 258 12.49 5.19 -13.84
CA ASN A 258 12.92 5.19 -12.43
C ASN A 258 14.42 5.46 -12.26
N GLU A 259 15.20 5.37 -13.34
CA GLU A 259 16.63 5.69 -13.37
C GLU A 259 16.94 7.15 -13.78
N MET A 260 15.90 7.92 -14.14
CA MET A 260 16.06 9.32 -14.56
C MET A 260 16.39 10.25 -13.38
N GLU A 261 16.99 11.41 -13.71
CA GLU A 261 17.40 12.41 -12.73
C GLU A 261 16.23 12.93 -11.90
N ASP A 262 15.06 13.15 -12.49
CA ASP A 262 13.85 13.62 -11.81
C ASP A 262 13.49 12.71 -10.61
N ILE A 263 13.57 11.39 -10.80
CA ILE A 263 13.31 10.41 -9.73
C ILE A 263 14.45 10.38 -8.70
N LYS A 264 15.71 10.35 -9.19
CA LYS A 264 16.90 10.22 -8.33
C LYS A 264 17.19 11.44 -7.47
N THR A 265 16.69 12.61 -7.85
CA THR A 265 16.87 13.85 -7.06
C THR A 265 15.64 14.24 -6.26
N ASN A 266 14.50 13.57 -6.49
CA ASN A 266 13.32 13.77 -5.66
C ASN A 266 13.58 13.23 -4.24
N PRO A 267 13.41 14.05 -3.17
CA PRO A 267 13.81 13.69 -1.81
C PRO A 267 13.01 12.54 -1.19
N ILE A 268 11.87 12.19 -1.80
CA ILE A 268 11.03 11.05 -1.40
C ILE A 268 11.34 9.84 -2.27
N LEU A 269 11.34 10.01 -3.61
CA LEU A 269 11.48 8.89 -4.55
C LEU A 269 12.88 8.26 -4.54
N GLU A 270 13.94 9.04 -4.32
CA GLU A 270 15.30 8.54 -4.10
C GLU A 270 15.35 7.48 -2.99
N LYS A 271 14.61 7.71 -1.89
CA LYS A 271 14.59 6.83 -0.72
C LYS A 271 13.77 5.56 -0.91
N VAL A 272 12.88 5.53 -1.87
CA VAL A 272 11.93 4.42 -2.08
C VAL A 272 12.14 3.67 -3.41
N GLY A 273 13.11 4.08 -4.22
CA GLY A 273 13.40 3.47 -5.53
C GLY A 273 13.58 1.95 -5.48
N TYR A 274 14.23 1.44 -4.44
CA TYR A 274 14.44 0.00 -4.20
C TYR A 274 13.14 -0.79 -4.03
N MET A 275 12.04 -0.13 -3.68
CA MET A 275 10.74 -0.77 -3.45
C MET A 275 10.11 -1.31 -4.74
N ALA A 276 10.55 -0.83 -5.91
CA ALA A 276 10.11 -1.38 -7.19
C ALA A 276 10.43 -2.88 -7.31
N ASP A 277 11.58 -3.31 -6.81
CA ASP A 277 12.03 -4.71 -6.83
C ASP A 277 11.31 -5.58 -5.76
N LEU A 278 10.73 -4.97 -4.75
CA LEU A 278 9.96 -5.62 -3.69
C LEU A 278 8.45 -5.49 -3.90
N SER A 279 8.02 -4.89 -5.02
CA SER A 279 6.62 -4.64 -5.27
C SER A 279 5.89 -5.89 -5.78
N ILE A 280 4.72 -6.13 -5.21
CA ILE A 280 3.77 -7.15 -5.66
C ILE A 280 2.59 -6.43 -6.31
N THR A 281 2.27 -6.81 -7.53
CA THR A 281 1.10 -6.31 -8.24
C THR A 281 0.08 -7.44 -8.37
N PRO A 282 -0.97 -7.47 -7.53
CA PRO A 282 -1.98 -8.52 -7.59
C PRO A 282 -2.72 -8.53 -8.94
N PRO A 283 -3.21 -9.70 -9.39
CA PRO A 283 -4.08 -9.78 -10.56
C PRO A 283 -5.44 -9.10 -10.30
N THR A 284 -6.26 -8.99 -11.34
CA THR A 284 -7.67 -8.67 -11.15
C THR A 284 -8.37 -9.84 -10.46
N ILE A 285 -8.98 -9.58 -9.32
CA ILE A 285 -9.67 -10.58 -8.50
C ILE A 285 -11.16 -10.24 -8.48
N GLU A 286 -11.96 -11.16 -9.02
CA GLU A 286 -13.41 -10.99 -8.99
C GLU A 286 -13.92 -11.10 -7.54
N GLY A 287 -14.82 -10.19 -7.14
CA GLY A 287 -15.35 -10.14 -5.78
C GLY A 287 -14.49 -9.35 -4.78
N LEU A 288 -13.26 -8.90 -5.13
CA LEU A 288 -12.36 -8.21 -4.19
C LEU A 288 -12.99 -6.95 -3.57
N ASN A 289 -13.77 -6.18 -4.33
CA ASN A 289 -14.45 -4.98 -3.80
C ASN A 289 -15.47 -5.33 -2.71
N THR A 290 -16.19 -6.43 -2.88
CA THR A 290 -17.14 -6.94 -1.87
C THR A 290 -16.36 -7.41 -0.63
N TYR A 291 -15.29 -8.18 -0.84
CA TYR A 291 -14.42 -8.66 0.23
C TYR A 291 -13.84 -7.51 1.07
N THR A 292 -13.22 -6.53 0.43
CA THR A 292 -12.63 -5.37 1.13
C THR A 292 -13.68 -4.49 1.83
N SER A 293 -14.89 -4.41 1.28
CA SER A 293 -15.99 -3.69 1.93
C SER A 293 -16.48 -4.40 3.19
N GLU A 294 -16.61 -5.73 3.16
CA GLU A 294 -16.98 -6.51 4.33
C GLU A 294 -15.85 -6.54 5.38
N LEU A 295 -14.59 -6.68 4.94
CA LEU A 295 -13.41 -6.54 5.80
C LEU A 295 -13.44 -5.23 6.59
N TYR A 296 -13.68 -4.11 5.89
CA TYR A 296 -13.71 -2.79 6.52
C TYR A 296 -14.85 -2.62 7.52
N LYS A 297 -16.02 -3.20 7.28
CA LYS A 297 -17.11 -3.20 8.27
C LYS A 297 -16.71 -3.88 9.57
N GLN A 298 -15.97 -4.99 9.48
CA GLN A 298 -15.49 -5.68 10.67
C GLN A 298 -14.41 -4.85 11.39
N ILE A 299 -13.51 -4.21 10.66
CA ILE A 299 -12.50 -3.29 11.24
C ILE A 299 -13.19 -2.20 12.07
N GLN A 300 -14.24 -1.57 11.54
CA GLN A 300 -15.00 -0.53 12.26
C GLN A 300 -15.57 -1.05 13.60
N LEU A 301 -16.14 -2.24 13.59
CA LEU A 301 -16.72 -2.83 14.79
C LEU A 301 -15.65 -3.25 15.82
N LEU A 302 -14.52 -3.77 15.33
CA LEU A 302 -13.38 -4.16 16.15
C LEU A 302 -12.73 -2.98 16.85
N GLU A 303 -12.45 -1.89 16.12
CA GLU A 303 -11.89 -0.66 16.70
C GLU A 303 -12.77 -0.08 17.81
N LEU A 304 -14.08 -0.10 17.62
CA LEU A 304 -15.04 0.37 18.61
C LEU A 304 -15.27 -0.62 19.78
N GLY A 305 -14.62 -1.80 19.76
CA GLY A 305 -14.85 -2.85 20.74
C GLY A 305 -16.28 -3.42 20.72
N GLN A 306 -16.98 -3.33 19.60
CA GLN A 306 -18.37 -3.77 19.42
C GLN A 306 -18.50 -5.22 18.96
N THR A 307 -17.39 -5.84 18.56
CA THR A 307 -17.32 -7.27 18.21
C THR A 307 -16.00 -7.86 18.69
N THR A 308 -15.89 -9.19 18.68
CA THR A 308 -14.63 -9.90 18.93
C THR A 308 -14.01 -10.35 17.59
N PRO A 309 -12.69 -10.61 17.54
CA PRO A 309 -12.04 -11.13 16.35
C PRO A 309 -12.70 -12.39 15.78
N GLU A 310 -13.09 -13.34 16.64
CA GLU A 310 -13.77 -14.58 16.23
C GLU A 310 -15.13 -14.30 15.61
N GLN A 311 -15.91 -13.40 16.22
CA GLN A 311 -17.23 -13.05 15.71
C GLN A 311 -17.11 -12.28 14.38
N ALA A 312 -16.11 -11.41 14.25
CA ALA A 312 -15.82 -10.67 13.01
C ALA A 312 -15.51 -11.61 11.83
N VAL A 313 -14.73 -12.68 12.05
CA VAL A 313 -14.48 -13.72 11.02
C VAL A 313 -15.77 -14.40 10.63
N ALA A 314 -16.60 -14.82 11.61
CA ALA A 314 -17.85 -15.51 11.35
C ALA A 314 -18.87 -14.63 10.61
N ASP A 315 -18.99 -13.36 11.00
CA ASP A 315 -19.89 -12.40 10.37
C ASP A 315 -19.43 -12.07 8.94
N MET A 316 -18.13 -11.83 8.73
CA MET A 316 -17.57 -11.59 7.41
C MET A 316 -17.80 -12.81 6.49
N LYS A 317 -17.56 -14.03 6.98
CA LYS A 317 -17.80 -15.26 6.22
C LYS A 317 -19.26 -15.33 5.74
N THR A 318 -20.20 -15.09 6.67
CA THR A 318 -21.63 -15.08 6.35
C THR A 318 -21.97 -14.06 5.26
N GLN A 319 -21.38 -12.85 5.33
CA GLN A 319 -21.64 -11.82 4.33
C GLN A 319 -21.01 -12.15 2.97
N ILE A 320 -19.84 -12.76 2.94
CA ILE A 320 -19.19 -13.22 1.71
C ILE A 320 -20.03 -14.33 1.06
N GLU A 321 -20.52 -15.30 1.83
CA GLU A 321 -21.39 -16.37 1.34
C GLU A 321 -22.75 -15.87 0.78
N ILE A 322 -23.25 -14.74 1.29
CA ILE A 322 -24.50 -14.12 0.81
C ILE A 322 -24.27 -13.28 -0.47
N ASN A 323 -23.12 -12.57 -0.54
CA ASN A 323 -22.92 -11.52 -1.54
C ASN A 323 -22.07 -11.95 -2.74
N LEU A 324 -21.39 -13.10 -2.67
CA LEU A 324 -20.57 -13.65 -3.73
C LEU A 324 -21.03 -15.08 -4.09
N ASP A 325 -20.90 -15.42 -5.37
CA ASP A 325 -21.14 -16.77 -5.84
C ASP A 325 -20.05 -17.73 -5.27
N ALA A 326 -20.48 -18.93 -4.87
CA ALA A 326 -19.60 -19.90 -4.20
C ALA A 326 -18.40 -20.36 -5.04
N ASP A 327 -18.48 -20.28 -6.35
CA ASP A 327 -17.40 -20.61 -7.28
C ASP A 327 -16.33 -19.52 -7.38
N LEU A 328 -16.61 -18.30 -6.92
CA LEU A 328 -15.64 -17.19 -6.86
C LEU A 328 -14.72 -17.23 -5.65
N VAL A 329 -15.07 -17.98 -4.62
CA VAL A 329 -14.33 -17.95 -3.33
C VAL A 329 -13.81 -19.34 -2.98
N GLU A 330 -12.54 -19.41 -2.65
CA GLU A 330 -11.92 -20.56 -1.99
C GLU A 330 -11.91 -20.32 -0.46
N TYR A 331 -12.37 -21.28 0.31
CA TYR A 331 -12.38 -21.21 1.78
C TYR A 331 -11.26 -22.07 2.37
N LYS A 332 -10.40 -21.46 3.21
CA LYS A 332 -9.34 -22.10 3.98
C LYS A 332 -9.58 -22.03 5.48
#